data_f5e34dbeb53dfa856e80fce485d39a96
#
_entry.id   f5e34dbeb53dfa856e80fce485d39a96
#
_cell.length_a   1.000
_cell.length_b   1.000
_cell.length_c   1.000
_cell.angle_alpha   90.00
_cell.angle_beta   90.00
_cell.angle_gamma   90.00
#
_symmetry.space_group_name_H-M   'P 1'
#
loop_
_entity.id
_entity.type
_entity.pdbx_description
1 polymer ?
#
loop_
_entity_poly.entity_id
_entity_poly.type
_entity_poly.pdbx_seq_one_letter_code
_entity_poly.pdbx_strand_id
1 'polypeptide(L)'
;MDERHANAREQFFAAIRALAASDDSIQTRVIDATQSVLQVTIDEFEGDGELKIKFARLLDLMAVENQDDLETAAVENAAHMTDFEAVKMADLMCDFYCELG
;
A
#
# COMPACT_ATOMS: atom_id res chain seq x y z
N MET A 1 3.80 -0.18 26.00
CA MET A 1 4.08 0.02 24.57
C MET A 1 3.04 -0.69 23.74
N ASP A 2 2.48 0.01 22.80
CA ASP A 2 1.44 -0.56 21.95
C ASP A 2 2.06 -1.21 20.73
N GLU A 3 1.91 -2.53 20.63
CA GLU A 3 2.42 -3.27 19.48
C GLU A 3 1.36 -3.57 18.43
N ARG A 4 0.16 -3.00 18.61
CA ARG A 4 -0.88 -3.16 17.61
C ARG A 4 -0.41 -2.54 16.32
N HIS A 5 -0.66 -3.24 15.24
CA HIS A 5 -0.30 -2.80 13.91
C HIS A 5 1.22 -2.62 13.70
N ALA A 6 2.05 -3.31 14.50
CA ALA A 6 3.50 -3.18 14.38
C ALA A 6 3.99 -3.59 13.00
N ASN A 7 3.51 -4.74 12.47
CA ASN A 7 3.89 -5.16 11.13
C ASN A 7 3.37 -4.20 10.07
N ALA A 8 2.12 -3.74 10.22
CA ALA A 8 1.56 -2.77 9.27
C ALA A 8 2.39 -1.50 9.22
N ARG A 9 2.77 -0.96 10.39
CA ARG A 9 3.61 0.23 10.44
C ARG A 9 4.95 0.00 9.78
N GLU A 10 5.57 -1.14 10.03
CA GLU A 10 6.87 -1.47 9.45
C GLU A 10 6.79 -1.57 7.93
N GLN A 11 5.77 -2.27 7.42
CA GLN A 11 5.62 -2.45 5.98
C GLN A 11 5.25 -1.15 5.28
N PHE A 12 4.38 -0.35 5.87
CA PHE A 12 4.06 0.96 5.29
C PHE A 12 5.23 1.91 5.35
N PHE A 13 6.04 1.85 6.40
CA PHE A 13 7.26 2.64 6.44
C PHE A 13 8.21 2.24 5.32
N ALA A 14 8.37 0.94 5.08
CA ALA A 14 9.19 0.45 3.98
C ALA A 14 8.63 0.92 2.63
N ALA A 15 7.31 0.91 2.48
CA ALA A 15 6.65 1.41 1.26
C ALA A 15 6.98 2.89 1.03
N ILE A 16 6.88 3.70 2.08
CA ILE A 16 7.17 5.13 1.98
C ILE A 16 8.64 5.36 1.64
N ARG A 17 9.54 4.58 2.21
CA ARG A 17 10.95 4.68 1.87
C ARG A 17 11.20 4.34 0.40
N ALA A 18 10.51 3.34 -0.13
CA ALA A 18 10.62 3.00 -1.54
C ALA A 18 10.16 4.16 -2.42
N LEU A 19 9.07 4.84 -2.01
CA LEU A 19 8.56 5.98 -2.75
C LEU A 19 9.52 7.18 -2.70
N ALA A 20 10.21 7.37 -1.59
CA ALA A 20 10.99 8.58 -1.35
C ALA A 20 12.47 8.44 -1.70
N ALA A 21 13.03 7.24 -1.57
CA ALA A 21 14.48 7.04 -1.63
C ALA A 21 14.99 6.55 -3.00
N SER A 22 14.08 6.18 -3.90
CA SER A 22 14.45 5.69 -5.22
C SER A 22 14.41 6.82 -6.24
N ASP A 23 15.31 6.78 -7.22
CA ASP A 23 15.30 7.70 -8.35
C ASP A 23 14.64 7.11 -9.59
N ASP A 24 14.01 5.95 -9.45
CA ASP A 24 13.25 5.32 -10.52
C ASP A 24 11.97 6.11 -10.85
N SER A 25 11.29 5.71 -11.92
CA SER A 25 10.01 6.33 -12.27
C SER A 25 9.02 6.17 -11.12
N ILE A 26 8.01 7.04 -11.07
CA ILE A 26 6.99 6.96 -10.01
C ILE A 26 6.25 5.63 -10.09
N GLN A 27 6.02 5.08 -11.28
CA GLN A 27 5.39 3.77 -11.44
C GLN A 27 6.22 2.67 -10.78
N THR A 28 7.53 2.66 -11.02
CA THR A 28 8.42 1.67 -10.41
C THR A 28 8.44 1.81 -8.90
N ARG A 29 8.47 3.04 -8.40
CA ARG A 29 8.43 3.28 -6.96
C ARG A 29 7.12 2.78 -6.34
N VAL A 30 6.00 2.98 -7.03
CA VAL A 30 4.71 2.47 -6.55
C VAL A 30 4.70 0.94 -6.55
N ILE A 31 5.30 0.31 -7.56
CA ILE A 31 5.40 -1.16 -7.59
C ILE A 31 6.15 -1.66 -6.36
N ASP A 32 7.30 -1.08 -6.06
CA ASP A 32 8.09 -1.48 -4.91
C ASP A 32 7.32 -1.27 -3.60
N ALA A 33 6.66 -0.13 -3.48
CA ALA A 33 5.84 0.17 -2.30
C ALA A 33 4.68 -0.81 -2.16
N THR A 34 4.05 -1.17 -3.27
CA THR A 34 2.95 -2.13 -3.29
C THR A 34 3.39 -3.48 -2.72
N GLN A 35 4.58 -3.95 -3.08
CA GLN A 35 5.08 -5.21 -2.59
C GLN A 35 5.20 -5.22 -1.06
N SER A 36 5.60 -4.09 -0.46
CA SER A 36 5.63 -3.97 0.99
C SER A 36 4.23 -3.95 1.59
N VAL A 37 3.31 -3.20 0.99
CA VAL A 37 1.93 -3.11 1.47
C VAL A 37 1.26 -4.48 1.47
N LEU A 38 1.55 -5.30 0.47
CA LEU A 38 0.94 -6.63 0.37
C LEU A 38 1.45 -7.62 1.42
N GLN A 39 2.47 -7.27 2.19
CA GLN A 39 2.89 -8.07 3.34
C GLN A 39 2.00 -7.84 4.56
N VAL A 40 1.10 -6.86 4.49
CA VAL A 40 0.15 -6.56 5.56
C VAL A 40 -1.14 -7.33 5.27
N THR A 41 -1.70 -7.99 6.28
CA THR A 41 -2.97 -8.68 6.12
C THR A 41 -4.09 -7.89 6.79
N ILE A 42 -5.30 -8.03 6.25
CA ILE A 42 -6.44 -7.30 6.79
C ILE A 42 -6.76 -7.70 8.24
N ASP A 43 -6.38 -8.92 8.61
CA ASP A 43 -6.58 -9.42 9.97
C ASP A 43 -5.82 -8.61 11.01
N GLU A 44 -4.75 -7.93 10.61
CA GLU A 44 -3.98 -7.09 11.51
C GLU A 44 -4.79 -5.92 12.05
N PHE A 45 -5.89 -5.58 11.40
CA PHE A 45 -6.75 -4.48 11.81
C PHE A 45 -8.01 -4.97 12.51
N GLU A 46 -8.03 -6.21 12.94
CA GLU A 46 -9.13 -6.76 13.72
C GLU A 46 -9.29 -5.95 15.02
N GLY A 47 -10.50 -5.50 15.29
CA GLY A 47 -10.73 -4.62 16.42
C GLY A 47 -10.63 -3.14 16.09
N ASP A 48 -10.20 -2.79 14.88
CA ASP A 48 -10.14 -1.40 14.41
C ASP A 48 -10.83 -1.31 13.06
N GLY A 49 -12.15 -1.22 13.11
CA GLY A 49 -12.98 -1.26 11.91
C GLY A 49 -12.71 -0.13 10.93
N GLU A 50 -12.32 1.04 11.41
CA GLU A 50 -12.03 2.16 10.55
C GLU A 50 -10.78 1.91 9.71
N LEU A 51 -9.71 1.46 10.33
CA LEU A 51 -8.47 1.11 9.60
C LEU A 51 -8.71 -0.07 8.67
N LYS A 52 -9.48 -1.05 9.11
CA LYS A 52 -9.80 -2.21 8.28
C LYS A 52 -10.49 -1.80 6.98
N ILE A 53 -11.46 -0.90 7.06
CA ILE A 53 -12.17 -0.41 5.88
C ILE A 53 -11.23 0.38 4.97
N LYS A 54 -10.40 1.24 5.55
CA LYS A 54 -9.46 2.04 4.77
C LYS A 54 -8.43 1.16 4.06
N PHE A 55 -7.93 0.14 4.74
CA PHE A 55 -6.99 -0.79 4.14
C PHE A 55 -7.62 -1.58 3.01
N ALA A 56 -8.86 -2.04 3.20
CA ALA A 56 -9.58 -2.76 2.15
C ALA A 56 -9.76 -1.88 0.90
N ARG A 57 -10.07 -0.60 1.09
CA ARG A 57 -10.19 0.34 -0.04
C ARG A 57 -8.87 0.54 -0.76
N LEU A 58 -7.78 0.61 -0.01
CA LEU A 58 -6.46 0.74 -0.61
C LEU A 58 -6.13 -0.47 -1.48
N LEU A 59 -6.41 -1.67 -0.98
CA LEU A 59 -6.20 -2.90 -1.74
C LEU A 59 -7.05 -2.92 -3.02
N ASP A 60 -8.29 -2.47 -2.93
CA ASP A 60 -9.16 -2.40 -4.11
C ASP A 60 -8.60 -1.48 -5.18
N LEU A 61 -8.02 -0.37 -4.77
CA LEU A 61 -7.42 0.58 -5.71
C LEU A 61 -6.13 0.04 -6.33
N MET A 62 -5.42 -0.81 -5.60
CA MET A 62 -4.17 -1.39 -6.08
C MET A 62 -4.39 -2.53 -7.04
N ALA A 63 -5.40 -3.37 -6.80
CA ALA A 63 -5.65 -4.58 -7.57
C ALA A 63 -7.06 -4.57 -8.12
N VAL A 64 -7.21 -4.26 -9.41
CA VAL A 64 -8.50 -3.89 -9.97
C VAL A 64 -9.46 -5.06 -10.13
N GLU A 65 -9.09 -6.15 -10.75
CA GLU A 65 -10.08 -7.18 -11.06
C GLU A 65 -9.68 -8.61 -10.78
N ASN A 66 -8.40 -8.90 -10.76
CA ASN A 66 -7.94 -10.27 -10.57
C ASN A 66 -7.78 -10.59 -9.10
N GLN A 67 -8.63 -11.49 -8.62
CA GLN A 67 -8.65 -11.87 -7.21
C GLN A 67 -7.74 -13.06 -6.91
N ASP A 68 -7.30 -13.76 -7.94
CA ASP A 68 -6.54 -14.99 -7.75
C ASP A 68 -5.08 -14.74 -7.37
N ASP A 69 -4.50 -13.66 -7.90
CA ASP A 69 -3.14 -13.29 -7.60
C ASP A 69 -3.06 -11.78 -7.40
N LEU A 70 -3.30 -11.37 -6.17
CA LEU A 70 -3.36 -9.96 -5.80
C LEU A 70 -2.04 -9.24 -6.08
N GLU A 71 -0.91 -9.90 -5.79
CA GLU A 71 0.40 -9.29 -6.02
C GLU A 71 0.63 -8.99 -7.50
N THR A 72 0.38 -9.97 -8.36
CA THR A 72 0.55 -9.79 -9.80
C THR A 72 -0.40 -8.71 -10.34
N ALA A 73 -1.66 -8.74 -9.91
CA ALA A 73 -2.63 -7.74 -10.34
C ALA A 73 -2.24 -6.34 -9.91
N ALA A 74 -1.76 -6.19 -8.68
CA ALA A 74 -1.36 -4.88 -8.16
C ALA A 74 -0.12 -4.35 -8.88
N VAL A 75 0.86 -5.21 -9.16
CA VAL A 75 2.06 -4.82 -9.88
C VAL A 75 1.72 -4.41 -11.31
N GLU A 76 0.91 -5.19 -12.00
CA GLU A 76 0.50 -4.86 -13.36
C GLU A 76 -0.28 -3.56 -13.41
N ASN A 77 -1.19 -3.34 -12.46
CA ASN A 77 -1.96 -2.11 -12.38
C ASN A 77 -1.02 -0.90 -12.19
N ALA A 78 -0.06 -1.02 -11.29
CA ALA A 78 0.89 0.07 -11.04
C ALA A 78 1.74 0.37 -12.29
N ALA A 79 2.15 -0.66 -13.02
CA ALA A 79 2.97 -0.49 -14.21
C ALA A 79 2.25 0.29 -15.31
N HIS A 80 0.92 0.23 -15.34
CA HIS A 80 0.10 0.91 -16.35
C HIS A 80 -0.48 2.24 -15.86
N MET A 81 -0.19 2.66 -14.65
CA MET A 81 -0.65 3.94 -14.13
C MET A 81 0.00 5.11 -14.84
N THR A 82 -0.78 6.17 -15.04
CA THR A 82 -0.20 7.45 -15.42
C THR A 82 0.57 8.02 -14.23
N ASP A 83 1.42 9.01 -14.48
CA ASP A 83 2.13 9.68 -13.39
C ASP A 83 1.15 10.25 -12.35
N PHE A 84 0.05 10.82 -12.81
CA PHE A 84 -0.96 11.38 -11.90
C PHE A 84 -1.57 10.29 -11.02
N GLU A 85 -1.93 9.16 -11.62
CA GLU A 85 -2.51 8.05 -10.88
C GLU A 85 -1.53 7.46 -9.87
N ALA A 86 -0.26 7.34 -10.27
CA ALA A 86 0.77 6.81 -9.40
C ALA A 86 1.03 7.73 -8.21
N VAL A 87 1.08 9.04 -8.43
CA VAL A 87 1.24 10.01 -7.34
C VAL A 87 0.06 9.93 -6.38
N LYS A 88 -1.14 9.80 -6.91
CA LYS A 88 -2.33 9.68 -6.08
C LYS A 88 -2.29 8.41 -5.21
N MET A 89 -1.83 7.30 -5.79
CA MET A 89 -1.67 6.05 -5.02
C MET A 89 -0.63 6.23 -3.92
N ALA A 90 0.49 6.88 -4.22
CA ALA A 90 1.52 7.16 -3.23
C ALA A 90 0.97 8.01 -2.08
N ASP A 91 0.16 9.03 -2.39
CA ASP A 91 -0.49 9.84 -1.37
C ASP A 91 -1.38 8.99 -0.46
N LEU A 92 -2.15 8.08 -1.04
CA LEU A 92 -3.03 7.22 -0.24
C LEU A 92 -2.24 6.33 0.71
N MET A 93 -1.10 5.82 0.25
CA MET A 93 -0.22 5.03 1.11
C MET A 93 0.33 5.86 2.27
N CYS A 94 0.75 7.09 1.99
CA CYS A 94 1.26 7.99 3.02
C CYS A 94 0.18 8.36 4.03
N ASP A 95 -1.02 8.65 3.54
CA ASP A 95 -2.15 8.98 4.41
C ASP A 95 -2.48 7.80 5.34
N PHE A 96 -2.48 6.59 4.79
CA PHE A 96 -2.76 5.42 5.60
C PHE A 96 -1.67 5.23 6.66
N TYR A 97 -0.42 5.44 6.30
CA TYR A 97 0.67 5.34 7.26
C TYR A 97 0.48 6.32 8.43
N CYS A 98 0.07 7.53 8.12
CA CYS A 98 -0.20 8.54 9.15
C CYS A 98 -1.32 8.10 10.09
N GLU A 99 -2.30 7.37 9.59
CA GLU A 99 -3.40 6.84 10.40
C GLU A 99 -2.93 5.74 11.36
N LEU A 100 -1.89 5.03 11.01
CA LEU A 100 -1.35 3.95 11.85
C LEU A 100 -0.59 4.51 13.06
N GLY A 101 -0.05 5.66 12.91
CA GLY A 101 0.84 6.24 13.87
C GLY A 101 0.24 6.94 15.01
#